data_8961bcff23b8ea9945169d037c06e1dd
#
_entry.id   8961bcff23b8ea9945169d037c06e1dd
#
_cell.length_a   1.000
_cell.length_b   1.000
_cell.length_c   1.000
_cell.angle_alpha   90.00
_cell.angle_beta   90.00
_cell.angle_gamma   90.00
#
_symmetry.space_group_name_H-M   'P 1'
#
loop_
_entity.id
_entity.type
_entity.pdbx_description
1 polymer ?
#
loop_
_entity_poly.entity_id
_entity_poly.type
_entity_poly.pdbx_seq_one_letter_code
_entity_poly.pdbx_strand_id
1 'polypeptide(L)'
;MESVENRSDNRQITRASGTIMLAFIVGQVFSLVSGILITWKFGTGTEYDAFIAANKFPDILYQLVAGGALASAFIPTFTALLTRGDRARGWQLASAVVNLVTLVLLVVGVIAAFFAPWIVRKVLVPGFSDAGQFKLTVDLLRIQLISPILFGVSGLLMGIINSHQRFLWPALAPAMYSIGKILGVLVFAPFLGIYGLAVGVLVGALLHGLIQLPALRKLPEVKYWPVFGKNMPEVREVLRLMGPRVLGVAFVQLNFLVNNNIASGLPPGSISAIGVAFGLMMIPEIAIAQSISIAALPTFSRQVVKGRLDDMRASLAALLRGLLLLSIPASLGLIVLRIPLIAMLYQRGSFDSHSTAMVAWALLFYAAGLAGHSVVELVSRAFYALHDTRTPVFVGVVMMSLNVGLSLAFSTLFTRAGWMPHGGLALANSLATFLEMFVLLIIMRRRLKGLEGGRVWSGLWQALISGGVMGAVLWGWVRLTASASVWWIGLGGLVIGILVYIICLMVLRVPELKLAWQTGVSALSRLGGGRAGKA
;
A
#
# COMPACT_ATOMS: atom_id res chain seq x y z
N MET A 1 -36.63 0.53 22.87
CA MET A 1 -36.38 1.12 21.56
C MET A 1 -34.88 1.23 21.24
N GLU A 2 -34.04 1.66 22.15
CA GLU A 2 -32.56 1.77 21.98
C GLU A 2 -31.84 0.46 21.57
N SER A 3 -32.31 -0.71 22.00
CA SER A 3 -31.69 -1.99 21.66
C SER A 3 -31.97 -2.49 20.24
N VAL A 4 -33.04 -2.04 19.61
CA VAL A 4 -33.43 -2.41 18.22
C VAL A 4 -32.71 -1.51 17.22
N GLU A 5 -32.60 -0.23 17.52
CA GLU A 5 -31.85 0.75 16.73
C GLU A 5 -30.35 0.42 16.68
N ASN A 6 -29.75 0.07 17.82
CA ASN A 6 -28.35 -0.38 17.91
C ASN A 6 -28.08 -1.71 17.14
N ARG A 7 -29.08 -2.60 17.00
CA ARG A 7 -28.97 -3.84 16.21
C ARG A 7 -29.08 -3.59 14.71
N SER A 8 -29.87 -2.60 14.29
CA SER A 8 -29.97 -2.21 12.87
C SER A 8 -28.68 -1.54 12.40
N ASP A 9 -28.12 -0.64 13.18
CA ASP A 9 -26.87 0.05 12.89
C ASP A 9 -25.68 -0.92 12.82
N ASN A 10 -25.57 -1.86 13.76
CA ASN A 10 -24.54 -2.89 13.72
C ASN A 10 -24.64 -3.81 12.49
N ARG A 11 -25.84 -4.16 12.03
CA ARG A 11 -26.02 -4.96 10.82
C ARG A 11 -25.66 -4.15 9.56
N GLN A 12 -25.99 -2.86 9.54
CA GLN A 12 -25.67 -1.99 8.42
C GLN A 12 -24.16 -1.77 8.32
N ILE A 13 -23.48 -1.53 9.45
CA ILE A 13 -22.01 -1.41 9.54
C ILE A 13 -21.34 -2.71 9.09
N THR A 14 -21.81 -3.87 9.53
CA THR A 14 -21.22 -5.17 9.16
C THR A 14 -21.39 -5.47 7.66
N ARG A 15 -22.56 -5.15 7.07
CA ARG A 15 -22.78 -5.30 5.62
C ARG A 15 -21.90 -4.34 4.82
N ALA A 16 -21.80 -3.08 5.25
CA ALA A 16 -20.94 -2.09 4.59
C ALA A 16 -19.48 -2.51 4.65
N SER A 17 -18.99 -2.97 5.80
CA SER A 17 -17.61 -3.46 5.97
C SER A 17 -17.31 -4.67 5.08
N GLY A 18 -18.23 -5.64 4.99
CA GLY A 18 -18.07 -6.80 4.11
C GLY A 18 -18.01 -6.40 2.62
N THR A 19 -18.85 -5.46 2.20
CA THR A 19 -18.87 -4.96 0.81
C THR A 19 -17.58 -4.21 0.48
N ILE A 20 -17.09 -3.37 1.39
CA ILE A 20 -15.84 -2.63 1.24
C ILE A 20 -14.67 -3.62 1.13
N MET A 21 -14.62 -4.62 2.00
CA MET A 21 -13.56 -5.63 1.98
C MET A 21 -13.53 -6.41 0.65
N LEU A 22 -14.68 -6.83 0.13
CA LEU A 22 -14.77 -7.48 -1.18
C LEU A 22 -14.28 -6.56 -2.30
N ALA A 23 -14.67 -5.28 -2.29
CA ALA A 23 -14.22 -4.31 -3.28
C ALA A 23 -12.70 -4.10 -3.23
N PHE A 24 -12.10 -4.08 -2.05
CA PHE A 24 -10.65 -4.02 -1.88
C PHE A 24 -9.95 -5.27 -2.43
N ILE A 25 -10.47 -6.48 -2.14
CA ILE A 25 -9.92 -7.74 -2.67
C ILE A 25 -9.96 -7.71 -4.21
N VAL A 26 -11.09 -7.33 -4.79
CA VAL A 26 -11.22 -7.17 -6.25
C VAL A 26 -10.19 -6.18 -6.79
N GLY A 27 -10.01 -5.04 -6.12
CA GLY A 27 -9.00 -4.05 -6.48
C GLY A 27 -7.57 -4.62 -6.47
N GLN A 28 -7.22 -5.41 -5.46
CA GLN A 28 -5.91 -6.06 -5.35
C GLN A 28 -5.68 -7.10 -6.45
N VAL A 29 -6.72 -7.89 -6.79
CA VAL A 29 -6.64 -8.86 -7.89
C VAL A 29 -6.38 -8.13 -9.23
N PHE A 30 -7.13 -7.07 -9.54
CA PHE A 30 -6.90 -6.28 -10.75
C PHE A 30 -5.52 -5.60 -10.75
N SER A 31 -5.03 -5.16 -9.60
CA SER A 31 -3.69 -4.58 -9.46
C SER A 31 -2.60 -5.60 -9.77
N LEU A 32 -2.72 -6.82 -9.24
CA LEU A 32 -1.80 -7.92 -9.51
C LEU A 32 -1.82 -8.31 -11.00
N VAL A 33 -3.01 -8.50 -11.57
CA VAL A 33 -3.18 -8.81 -13.01
C VAL A 33 -2.57 -7.72 -13.88
N SER A 34 -2.81 -6.44 -13.54
CA SER A 34 -2.20 -5.30 -14.24
C SER A 34 -0.68 -5.36 -14.17
N GLY A 35 -0.10 -5.63 -13.00
CA GLY A 35 1.35 -5.78 -12.83
C GLY A 35 1.92 -6.91 -13.69
N ILE A 36 1.26 -8.08 -13.71
CA ILE A 36 1.67 -9.23 -14.54
C ILE A 36 1.64 -8.88 -16.03
N LEU A 37 0.58 -8.21 -16.49
CA LEU A 37 0.46 -7.85 -17.90
C LEU A 37 1.45 -6.76 -18.33
N ILE A 38 1.74 -5.79 -17.45
CA ILE A 38 2.75 -4.77 -17.72
C ILE A 38 4.13 -5.42 -17.86
N THR A 39 4.51 -6.27 -16.91
CA THR A 39 5.81 -6.94 -16.95
C THR A 39 5.91 -7.98 -18.07
N TRP A 40 4.81 -8.66 -18.41
CA TRP A 40 4.74 -9.53 -19.59
C TRP A 40 5.08 -8.78 -20.89
N LYS A 41 4.58 -7.53 -21.04
CA LYS A 41 4.77 -6.74 -22.26
C LYS A 41 6.12 -6.04 -22.31
N PHE A 42 6.61 -5.50 -21.16
CA PHE A 42 7.77 -4.60 -21.11
C PHE A 42 8.97 -5.17 -20.36
N GLY A 43 8.82 -6.28 -19.63
CA GLY A 43 9.90 -6.87 -18.82
C GLY A 43 10.39 -5.94 -17.71
N THR A 44 11.66 -6.14 -17.31
CA THR A 44 12.45 -5.18 -16.54
C THR A 44 13.49 -4.59 -17.49
N GLY A 45 13.35 -3.31 -17.84
CA GLY A 45 14.25 -2.68 -18.81
C GLY A 45 14.07 -1.17 -18.89
N THR A 46 14.80 -0.54 -19.80
CA THR A 46 14.90 0.92 -19.94
C THR A 46 13.55 1.61 -20.14
N GLU A 47 12.65 1.02 -20.93
CA GLU A 47 11.32 1.59 -21.18
C GLU A 47 10.44 1.56 -19.92
N TYR A 48 10.44 0.44 -19.20
CA TYR A 48 9.62 0.32 -17.98
C TYR A 48 10.22 1.13 -16.84
N ASP A 49 11.55 1.21 -16.73
CA ASP A 49 12.23 2.12 -15.80
C ASP A 49 11.85 3.59 -16.07
N ALA A 50 11.85 4.00 -17.34
CA ALA A 50 11.45 5.34 -17.76
C ALA A 50 9.98 5.64 -17.39
N PHE A 51 9.09 4.65 -17.57
CA PHE A 51 7.67 4.78 -17.22
C PHE A 51 7.48 4.94 -15.72
N ILE A 52 8.11 4.09 -14.89
CA ILE A 52 8.01 4.17 -13.42
C ILE A 52 8.58 5.49 -12.92
N ALA A 53 9.73 5.91 -13.44
CA ALA A 53 10.35 7.17 -13.09
C ALA A 53 9.46 8.38 -13.43
N ALA A 54 8.89 8.38 -14.62
CA ALA A 54 7.97 9.41 -15.07
C ALA A 54 6.70 9.48 -14.22
N ASN A 55 6.15 8.31 -13.82
CA ASN A 55 4.94 8.25 -13.00
C ASN A 55 5.15 8.75 -11.57
N LYS A 56 6.40 8.79 -11.09
CA LYS A 56 6.69 9.14 -9.70
C LYS A 56 6.24 10.54 -9.30
N PHE A 57 6.46 11.53 -10.15
CA PHE A 57 6.07 12.90 -9.86
C PHE A 57 4.54 13.09 -9.87
N PRO A 58 3.78 12.62 -10.88
CA PRO A 58 2.32 12.56 -10.85
C PRO A 58 1.75 11.84 -9.62
N ASP A 59 2.36 10.72 -9.22
CA ASP A 59 1.94 9.95 -8.04
C ASP A 59 2.12 10.77 -6.74
N ILE A 60 3.24 11.48 -6.61
CA ILE A 60 3.47 12.41 -5.49
C ILE A 60 2.39 13.48 -5.45
N LEU A 61 2.06 14.13 -6.57
CA LEU A 61 1.01 15.14 -6.64
C LEU A 61 -0.35 14.57 -6.22
N TYR A 62 -0.68 13.38 -6.70
CA TYR A 62 -1.90 12.66 -6.30
C TYR A 62 -1.93 12.42 -4.79
N GLN A 63 -0.86 11.90 -4.21
CA GLN A 63 -0.81 11.58 -2.79
C GLN A 63 -0.84 12.81 -1.89
N LEU A 64 -0.24 13.91 -2.31
CA LEU A 64 -0.29 15.18 -1.59
C LEU A 64 -1.70 15.76 -1.54
N VAL A 65 -2.46 15.63 -2.61
CA VAL A 65 -3.78 16.25 -2.74
C VAL A 65 -4.89 15.27 -2.37
N ALA A 66 -4.95 14.10 -2.99
CA ALA A 66 -6.05 13.15 -2.86
C ALA A 66 -5.78 12.05 -1.82
N GLY A 67 -4.53 11.75 -1.52
CA GLY A 67 -4.07 10.65 -0.66
C GLY A 67 -4.35 10.82 0.84
N GLY A 68 -5.50 11.38 1.21
CA GLY A 68 -5.98 11.48 2.60
C GLY A 68 -5.92 12.88 3.18
N ALA A 69 -5.09 13.81 2.68
CA ALA A 69 -5.07 15.19 3.17
C ALA A 69 -6.40 15.90 2.88
N LEU A 70 -6.88 15.77 1.65
CA LEU A 70 -8.13 16.35 1.21
C LEU A 70 -9.35 15.69 1.88
N ALA A 71 -9.44 14.35 1.83
CA ALA A 71 -10.57 13.64 2.42
C ALA A 71 -10.70 13.94 3.92
N SER A 72 -9.61 13.96 4.64
CA SER A 72 -9.60 14.16 6.09
C SER A 72 -9.82 15.61 6.53
N ALA A 73 -9.60 16.60 5.66
CA ALA A 73 -9.91 17.99 5.90
C ALA A 73 -11.31 18.37 5.40
N PHE A 74 -11.69 17.87 4.22
CA PHE A 74 -12.94 18.19 3.56
C PHE A 74 -14.15 17.49 4.19
N ILE A 75 -14.05 16.15 4.42
CA ILE A 75 -15.19 15.34 4.89
C ILE A 75 -15.81 15.89 6.19
N PRO A 76 -15.07 16.24 7.25
CA PRO A 76 -15.66 16.75 8.48
C PRO A 76 -16.43 18.06 8.26
N THR A 77 -15.82 19.03 7.54
CA THR A 77 -16.43 20.33 7.28
C THR A 77 -17.67 20.21 6.39
N PHE A 78 -17.60 19.37 5.34
CA PHE A 78 -18.74 19.10 4.47
C PHE A 78 -19.89 18.40 5.22
N THR A 79 -19.57 17.36 6.01
CA THR A 79 -20.57 16.63 6.81
C THR A 79 -21.23 17.53 7.85
N ALA A 80 -20.49 18.45 8.48
CA ALA A 80 -21.04 19.40 9.43
C ALA A 80 -22.10 20.31 8.78
N LEU A 81 -21.87 20.78 7.54
CA LEU A 81 -22.86 21.56 6.78
C LEU A 81 -24.11 20.74 6.45
N LEU A 82 -23.92 19.49 6.03
CA LEU A 82 -25.04 18.58 5.74
C LEU A 82 -25.89 18.32 7.00
N THR A 83 -25.24 18.09 8.15
CA THR A 83 -25.92 17.84 9.43
C THR A 83 -26.71 19.06 9.93
N ARG A 84 -26.22 20.26 9.63
CA ARG A 84 -26.93 21.54 9.95
C ARG A 84 -28.08 21.84 8.99
N GLY A 85 -28.28 21.00 7.94
CA GLY A 85 -29.33 21.22 6.94
C GLY A 85 -28.94 22.19 5.83
N ASP A 86 -27.76 22.81 5.88
CA ASP A 86 -27.32 23.81 4.90
C ASP A 86 -26.66 23.11 3.69
N ARG A 87 -27.45 22.35 2.94
CA ARG A 87 -27.00 21.59 1.77
C ARG A 87 -26.47 22.48 0.65
N ALA A 88 -27.11 23.62 0.43
CA ALA A 88 -26.69 24.57 -0.61
C ALA A 88 -25.25 25.04 -0.36
N ARG A 89 -24.93 25.41 0.87
CA ARG A 89 -23.57 25.81 1.28
C ARG A 89 -22.59 24.66 1.24
N GLY A 90 -23.04 23.45 1.59
CA GLY A 90 -22.24 22.23 1.41
C GLY A 90 -21.83 22.03 -0.06
N TRP A 91 -22.76 22.13 -1.02
CA TRP A 91 -22.44 22.00 -2.45
C TRP A 91 -21.60 23.16 -2.98
N GLN A 92 -21.75 24.38 -2.45
CA GLN A 92 -20.85 25.50 -2.76
C GLN A 92 -19.42 25.20 -2.28
N LEU A 93 -19.26 24.69 -1.05
CA LEU A 93 -17.98 24.26 -0.51
C LEU A 93 -17.35 23.16 -1.40
N ALA A 94 -18.11 22.11 -1.73
CA ALA A 94 -17.64 21.04 -2.59
C ALA A 94 -17.16 21.55 -3.95
N SER A 95 -17.96 22.43 -4.59
CA SER A 95 -17.61 23.05 -5.87
C SER A 95 -16.37 23.94 -5.78
N ALA A 96 -16.28 24.75 -4.74
CA ALA A 96 -15.13 25.63 -4.50
C ALA A 96 -13.83 24.83 -4.30
N VAL A 97 -13.88 23.75 -3.53
CA VAL A 97 -12.70 22.90 -3.29
C VAL A 97 -12.31 22.14 -4.55
N VAL A 98 -13.29 21.61 -5.34
CA VAL A 98 -13.02 20.98 -6.64
C VAL A 98 -12.32 21.96 -7.58
N ASN A 99 -12.86 23.17 -7.73
CA ASN A 99 -12.30 24.18 -8.63
C ASN A 99 -10.90 24.60 -8.21
N LEU A 100 -10.69 24.81 -6.89
CA LEU A 100 -9.38 25.21 -6.36
C LEU A 100 -8.33 24.11 -6.54
N VAL A 101 -8.66 22.87 -6.22
CA VAL A 101 -7.78 21.71 -6.38
C VAL A 101 -7.44 21.50 -7.85
N THR A 102 -8.45 21.55 -8.74
CA THR A 102 -8.24 21.42 -10.18
C THR A 102 -7.35 22.52 -10.71
N LEU A 103 -7.56 23.77 -10.31
CA LEU A 103 -6.74 24.92 -10.71
C LEU A 103 -5.29 24.77 -10.24
N VAL A 104 -5.09 24.42 -8.96
CA VAL A 104 -3.73 24.21 -8.40
C VAL A 104 -3.01 23.10 -9.14
N LEU A 105 -3.66 21.93 -9.34
CA LEU A 105 -3.05 20.81 -10.03
C LEU A 105 -2.79 21.10 -11.51
N LEU A 106 -3.68 21.87 -12.17
CA LEU A 106 -3.47 22.33 -13.54
C LEU A 106 -2.25 23.25 -13.64
N VAL A 107 -2.16 24.26 -12.78
CA VAL A 107 -1.04 25.20 -12.75
C VAL A 107 0.27 24.48 -12.45
N VAL A 108 0.29 23.64 -11.43
CA VAL A 108 1.48 22.83 -11.08
C VAL A 108 1.82 21.87 -12.21
N GLY A 109 0.83 21.23 -12.83
CA GLY A 109 1.01 20.33 -13.97
C GLY A 109 1.61 21.04 -15.20
N VAL A 110 1.11 22.24 -15.54
CA VAL A 110 1.65 23.03 -16.67
C VAL A 110 3.08 23.48 -16.38
N ILE A 111 3.35 23.98 -15.17
CA ILE A 111 4.71 24.36 -14.76
C ILE A 111 5.64 23.13 -14.82
N ALA A 112 5.20 22.00 -14.26
CA ALA A 112 5.98 20.77 -14.29
C ALA A 112 6.20 20.24 -15.72
N ALA A 113 5.22 20.35 -16.61
CA ALA A 113 5.36 19.96 -18.02
C ALA A 113 6.37 20.85 -18.79
N PHE A 114 6.40 22.14 -18.48
CA PHE A 114 7.39 23.07 -19.02
C PHE A 114 8.80 22.74 -18.51
N PHE A 115 8.94 22.53 -17.21
CA PHE A 115 10.21 22.18 -16.58
C PHE A 115 10.52 20.67 -16.59
N ALA A 116 9.75 19.84 -17.31
CA ALA A 116 9.91 18.39 -17.33
C ALA A 116 11.36 17.94 -17.63
N PRO A 117 12.10 18.51 -18.60
CA PRO A 117 13.49 18.12 -18.84
C PRO A 117 14.39 18.37 -17.62
N TRP A 118 14.19 19.48 -16.91
CA TRP A 118 14.95 19.80 -15.70
C TRP A 118 14.56 18.88 -14.53
N ILE A 119 13.25 18.65 -14.34
CA ILE A 119 12.73 17.74 -13.29
C ILE A 119 13.29 16.33 -13.49
N VAL A 120 13.25 15.80 -14.71
CA VAL A 120 13.76 14.46 -15.02
C VAL A 120 15.26 14.40 -14.75
N ARG A 121 16.04 15.37 -15.27
CA ARG A 121 17.51 15.35 -15.17
C ARG A 121 18.04 15.61 -13.77
N LYS A 122 17.38 16.45 -12.98
CA LYS A 122 17.91 16.88 -11.67
C LYS A 122 17.21 16.24 -10.47
N VAL A 123 15.96 15.83 -10.64
CA VAL A 123 15.11 15.39 -9.53
C VAL A 123 14.75 13.92 -9.63
N LEU A 124 14.25 13.46 -10.78
CA LEU A 124 13.72 12.10 -10.88
C LEU A 124 14.82 11.06 -11.13
N VAL A 125 15.57 11.23 -12.20
CA VAL A 125 16.52 10.22 -12.70
C VAL A 125 17.79 10.86 -13.27
N PRO A 126 18.61 11.53 -12.44
CA PRO A 126 19.86 12.15 -12.90
C PRO A 126 20.88 11.12 -13.42
N GLY A 127 20.74 9.84 -13.06
CA GLY A 127 21.62 8.77 -13.50
C GLY A 127 21.31 8.22 -14.91
N PHE A 128 20.20 8.62 -15.55
CA PHE A 128 19.94 8.20 -16.94
C PHE A 128 20.90 8.90 -17.91
N SER A 129 21.87 8.16 -18.40
CA SER A 129 22.89 8.65 -19.34
C SER A 129 22.43 8.54 -20.80
N ASP A 130 21.54 7.61 -21.14
CA ASP A 130 21.02 7.44 -22.49
C ASP A 130 20.04 8.55 -22.86
N ALA A 131 20.32 9.23 -23.98
CA ALA A 131 19.50 10.34 -24.47
C ALA A 131 18.08 9.91 -24.88
N GLY A 132 17.95 8.68 -25.41
CA GLY A 132 16.66 8.10 -25.78
C GLY A 132 15.78 7.85 -24.57
N GLN A 133 16.33 7.20 -23.54
CA GLN A 133 15.64 6.93 -22.27
C GLN A 133 15.27 8.23 -21.54
N PHE A 134 16.16 9.22 -21.54
CA PHE A 134 15.88 10.53 -20.97
C PHE A 134 14.71 11.21 -21.68
N LYS A 135 14.72 11.28 -23.02
CA LYS A 135 13.64 11.87 -23.81
C LYS A 135 12.32 11.15 -23.56
N LEU A 136 12.35 9.81 -23.58
CA LEU A 136 11.18 8.98 -23.30
C LEU A 136 10.59 9.31 -21.92
N THR A 137 11.43 9.44 -20.89
CA THR A 137 10.98 9.78 -19.52
C THR A 137 10.32 11.15 -19.48
N VAL A 138 10.87 12.15 -20.19
CA VAL A 138 10.29 13.50 -20.28
C VAL A 138 8.91 13.47 -20.95
N ASP A 139 8.78 12.76 -22.06
CA ASP A 139 7.53 12.67 -22.81
C ASP A 139 6.46 11.92 -22.00
N LEU A 140 6.83 10.81 -21.35
CA LEU A 140 5.94 10.06 -20.46
C LEU A 140 5.51 10.89 -19.25
N LEU A 141 6.41 11.68 -18.65
CA LEU A 141 6.07 12.60 -17.56
C LEU A 141 5.01 13.60 -18.00
N ARG A 142 5.20 14.26 -19.15
CA ARG A 142 4.24 15.24 -19.68
C ARG A 142 2.84 14.65 -19.86
N ILE A 143 2.75 13.44 -20.41
CA ILE A 143 1.47 12.74 -20.59
C ILE A 143 0.85 12.42 -19.21
N GLN A 144 1.61 11.89 -18.29
CA GLN A 144 1.10 11.42 -17.01
C GLN A 144 0.73 12.57 -16.05
N LEU A 145 1.23 13.81 -16.25
CA LEU A 145 0.85 14.98 -15.46
C LEU A 145 -0.64 15.34 -15.54
N ILE A 146 -1.38 14.80 -16.50
CA ILE A 146 -2.83 14.95 -16.59
C ILE A 146 -3.53 14.12 -15.50
N SER A 147 -2.96 12.97 -15.11
CA SER A 147 -3.61 12.03 -14.20
C SER A 147 -3.88 12.58 -12.79
N PRO A 148 -3.00 13.38 -12.14
CA PRO A 148 -3.29 13.98 -10.84
C PRO A 148 -4.52 14.88 -10.85
N ILE A 149 -4.80 15.58 -11.95
CA ILE A 149 -5.98 16.45 -12.09
C ILE A 149 -7.26 15.59 -12.02
N LEU A 150 -7.29 14.51 -12.80
CA LEU A 150 -8.41 13.56 -12.83
C LEU A 150 -8.60 12.89 -11.46
N PHE A 151 -7.51 12.47 -10.83
CA PHE A 151 -7.55 11.87 -9.50
C PHE A 151 -7.92 12.87 -8.41
N GLY A 152 -7.52 14.14 -8.50
CA GLY A 152 -7.89 15.19 -7.56
C GLY A 152 -9.41 15.39 -7.52
N VAL A 153 -10.04 15.50 -8.69
CA VAL A 153 -11.50 15.57 -8.83
C VAL A 153 -12.14 14.28 -8.31
N SER A 154 -11.64 13.13 -8.71
CA SER A 154 -12.18 11.84 -8.30
C SER A 154 -12.07 11.58 -6.79
N GLY A 155 -10.98 12.01 -6.15
CA GLY A 155 -10.79 11.93 -4.69
C GLY A 155 -11.79 12.78 -3.92
N LEU A 156 -12.16 13.95 -4.45
CA LEU A 156 -13.22 14.77 -3.88
C LEU A 156 -14.60 14.13 -4.03
N LEU A 157 -14.91 13.57 -5.20
CA LEU A 157 -16.14 12.80 -5.41
C LEU A 157 -16.25 11.65 -4.40
N MET A 158 -15.13 10.92 -4.18
CA MET A 158 -15.04 9.88 -3.16
C MET A 158 -15.36 10.43 -1.77
N GLY A 159 -14.79 11.57 -1.39
CA GLY A 159 -15.06 12.24 -0.11
C GLY A 159 -16.53 12.62 0.06
N ILE A 160 -17.16 13.21 -0.97
CA ILE A 160 -18.59 13.58 -0.99
C ILE A 160 -19.47 12.34 -0.82
N ILE A 161 -19.23 11.27 -1.59
CA ILE A 161 -20.02 10.04 -1.57
C ILE A 161 -19.86 9.33 -0.23
N ASN A 162 -18.65 9.28 0.33
CA ASN A 162 -18.38 8.71 1.65
C ASN A 162 -19.07 9.48 2.78
N SER A 163 -19.18 10.81 2.68
CA SER A 163 -19.92 11.64 3.65
C SER A 163 -21.42 11.32 3.68
N HIS A 164 -21.96 10.75 2.59
CA HIS A 164 -23.33 10.25 2.52
C HIS A 164 -23.43 8.73 2.83
N GLN A 165 -22.39 8.14 3.45
CA GLN A 165 -22.34 6.73 3.85
C GLN A 165 -22.54 5.73 2.70
N ARG A 166 -22.15 6.11 1.48
CA ARG A 166 -22.18 5.24 0.29
C ARG A 166 -20.77 4.81 -0.09
N PHE A 167 -20.34 3.64 0.37
CA PHE A 167 -18.94 3.21 0.30
C PHE A 167 -18.60 2.30 -0.90
N LEU A 168 -19.60 1.66 -1.54
CA LEU A 168 -19.36 0.66 -2.59
C LEU A 168 -18.59 1.23 -3.79
N TRP A 169 -19.10 2.33 -4.38
CA TRP A 169 -18.54 2.91 -5.58
C TRP A 169 -17.14 3.51 -5.34
N PRO A 170 -16.91 4.25 -4.25
CA PRO A 170 -15.57 4.66 -3.84
C PRO A 170 -14.60 3.50 -3.63
N ALA A 171 -15.05 2.40 -3.04
CA ALA A 171 -14.21 1.23 -2.78
C ALA A 171 -13.79 0.48 -4.06
N LEU A 172 -14.60 0.56 -5.13
CA LEU A 172 -14.30 -0.02 -6.45
C LEU A 172 -13.43 0.89 -7.33
N ALA A 173 -13.32 2.17 -7.02
CA ALA A 173 -12.62 3.13 -7.86
C ALA A 173 -11.13 2.76 -8.09
N PRO A 174 -10.35 2.26 -7.11
CA PRO A 174 -8.97 1.81 -7.35
C PRO A 174 -8.87 0.64 -8.35
N ALA A 175 -9.89 -0.25 -8.42
CA ALA A 175 -9.92 -1.32 -9.41
C ALA A 175 -9.99 -0.76 -10.85
N MET A 176 -10.73 0.34 -11.04
CA MET A 176 -10.85 1.00 -12.35
C MET A 176 -9.52 1.56 -12.84
N TYR A 177 -8.67 2.06 -11.94
CA TYR A 177 -7.32 2.48 -12.30
C TYR A 177 -6.48 1.31 -12.84
N SER A 178 -6.56 0.16 -12.20
CA SER A 178 -5.88 -1.05 -12.67
C SER A 178 -6.44 -1.55 -14.00
N ILE A 179 -7.75 -1.48 -14.21
CA ILE A 179 -8.41 -1.79 -15.49
C ILE A 179 -7.90 -0.85 -16.60
N GLY A 180 -7.76 0.44 -16.32
CA GLY A 180 -7.19 1.38 -17.28
C GLY A 180 -5.77 1.00 -17.70
N LYS A 181 -4.91 0.58 -16.77
CA LYS A 181 -3.57 0.07 -17.09
C LYS A 181 -3.60 -1.22 -17.90
N ILE A 182 -4.53 -2.13 -17.60
CA ILE A 182 -4.75 -3.35 -18.39
C ILE A 182 -5.13 -3.00 -19.83
N LEU A 183 -6.06 -2.07 -20.02
CA LEU A 183 -6.40 -1.54 -21.35
C LEU A 183 -5.20 -0.87 -22.02
N GLY A 184 -4.39 -0.15 -21.26
CA GLY A 184 -3.13 0.44 -21.70
C GLY A 184 -2.21 -0.60 -22.34
N VAL A 185 -2.03 -1.74 -21.67
CA VAL A 185 -1.15 -2.81 -22.17
C VAL A 185 -1.76 -3.58 -23.33
N LEU A 186 -3.03 -3.97 -23.22
CA LEU A 186 -3.66 -4.87 -24.20
C LEU A 186 -4.15 -4.17 -25.47
N VAL A 187 -4.64 -2.93 -25.33
CA VAL A 187 -5.28 -2.21 -26.43
C VAL A 187 -4.35 -1.15 -27.03
N PHE A 188 -3.69 -0.34 -26.20
CA PHE A 188 -2.91 0.79 -26.69
C PHE A 188 -1.44 0.47 -26.91
N ALA A 189 -0.82 -0.38 -26.10
CA ALA A 189 0.59 -0.71 -26.24
C ALA A 189 0.98 -1.42 -27.55
N PRO A 190 0.13 -2.24 -28.19
CA PRO A 190 0.45 -2.79 -29.51
C PRO A 190 0.75 -1.74 -30.60
N PHE A 191 0.15 -0.54 -30.49
CA PHE A 191 0.30 0.56 -31.45
C PHE A 191 1.26 1.67 -30.97
N LEU A 192 1.32 1.90 -29.67
CA LEU A 192 2.02 3.05 -29.06
C LEU A 192 3.21 2.63 -28.17
N GLY A 193 3.52 1.33 -28.06
CA GLY A 193 4.56 0.87 -27.15
C GLY A 193 4.27 1.30 -25.71
N ILE A 194 5.28 1.76 -25.00
CA ILE A 194 5.16 2.18 -23.59
C ILE A 194 4.27 3.43 -23.40
N TYR A 195 4.11 4.26 -24.43
CA TYR A 195 3.15 5.38 -24.41
C TYR A 195 1.69 4.88 -24.25
N GLY A 196 1.37 3.70 -24.79
CA GLY A 196 0.08 3.07 -24.61
C GLY A 196 -0.24 2.78 -23.13
N LEU A 197 0.77 2.40 -22.35
CA LEU A 197 0.61 2.24 -20.90
C LEU A 197 0.35 3.60 -20.20
N ALA A 198 1.04 4.68 -20.63
CA ALA A 198 0.79 6.02 -20.10
C ALA A 198 -0.63 6.52 -20.42
N VAL A 199 -1.14 6.26 -21.64
CA VAL A 199 -2.54 6.50 -21.99
C VAL A 199 -3.48 5.67 -21.11
N GLY A 200 -3.13 4.41 -20.86
CA GLY A 200 -3.86 3.52 -19.95
C GLY A 200 -3.98 4.07 -18.52
N VAL A 201 -2.93 4.75 -18.03
CA VAL A 201 -2.98 5.47 -16.74
C VAL A 201 -4.03 6.59 -16.78
N LEU A 202 -4.10 7.37 -17.85
CA LEU A 202 -5.10 8.44 -17.99
C LEU A 202 -6.52 7.88 -18.09
N VAL A 203 -6.70 6.82 -18.89
CA VAL A 203 -7.99 6.12 -18.99
C VAL A 203 -8.40 5.57 -17.62
N GLY A 204 -7.46 4.98 -16.88
CA GLY A 204 -7.70 4.49 -15.53
C GLY A 204 -8.09 5.59 -14.54
N ALA A 205 -7.43 6.74 -14.59
CA ALA A 205 -7.77 7.90 -13.78
C ALA A 205 -9.16 8.46 -14.13
N LEU A 206 -9.53 8.47 -15.40
CA LEU A 206 -10.86 8.84 -15.85
C LEU A 206 -11.92 7.83 -15.36
N LEU A 207 -11.70 6.54 -15.57
CA LEU A 207 -12.60 5.48 -15.10
C LEU A 207 -12.77 5.49 -13.58
N HIS A 208 -11.71 5.80 -12.83
CA HIS A 208 -11.75 5.97 -11.37
C HIS A 208 -12.75 7.05 -10.94
N GLY A 209 -12.86 8.13 -11.70
CA GLY A 209 -13.90 9.17 -11.48
C GLY A 209 -15.28 8.75 -11.99
N LEU A 210 -15.36 8.20 -13.20
CA LEU A 210 -16.62 7.87 -13.85
C LEU A 210 -17.44 6.81 -13.10
N ILE A 211 -16.81 5.81 -12.49
CA ILE A 211 -17.50 4.78 -11.71
C ILE A 211 -18.27 5.35 -10.52
N GLN A 212 -17.89 6.54 -10.04
CA GLN A 212 -18.51 7.20 -8.91
C GLN A 212 -19.77 8.02 -9.29
N LEU A 213 -19.95 8.36 -10.58
CA LEU A 213 -21.05 9.19 -11.05
C LEU A 213 -22.45 8.61 -10.76
N PRO A 214 -22.70 7.28 -10.86
CA PRO A 214 -24.02 6.72 -10.50
C PRO A 214 -24.37 6.94 -9.04
N ALA A 215 -23.38 6.92 -8.13
CA ALA A 215 -23.61 7.22 -6.72
C ALA A 215 -23.86 8.72 -6.50
N LEU A 216 -23.10 9.58 -7.18
CA LEU A 216 -23.26 11.03 -7.11
C LEU A 216 -24.66 11.46 -7.57
N ARG A 217 -25.14 10.95 -8.72
CA ARG A 217 -26.46 11.27 -9.27
C ARG A 217 -27.63 10.88 -8.37
N LYS A 218 -27.41 9.96 -7.45
CA LYS A 218 -28.42 9.51 -6.46
C LYS A 218 -28.37 10.32 -5.15
N LEU A 219 -27.49 11.31 -5.04
CA LEU A 219 -27.44 12.20 -3.89
C LEU A 219 -28.51 13.30 -4.04
N PRO A 220 -29.06 13.81 -2.92
CA PRO A 220 -30.03 14.88 -2.96
C PRO A 220 -29.36 16.21 -3.32
N GLU A 221 -30.05 17.00 -4.13
CA GLU A 221 -29.73 18.41 -4.40
C GLU A 221 -28.33 18.65 -4.96
N VAL A 222 -27.76 17.70 -5.72
CA VAL A 222 -26.45 17.86 -6.35
C VAL A 222 -26.47 19.10 -7.26
N LYS A 223 -25.67 20.09 -6.90
CA LYS A 223 -25.55 21.32 -7.69
C LYS A 223 -24.08 21.75 -7.74
N TYR A 224 -23.60 21.97 -8.95
CA TYR A 224 -22.27 22.56 -9.15
C TYR A 224 -22.36 24.08 -9.26
N TRP A 225 -21.41 24.75 -8.62
CA TRP A 225 -21.27 26.20 -8.62
C TRP A 225 -19.88 26.57 -9.12
N PRO A 226 -19.73 27.44 -10.14
CA PRO A 226 -18.42 27.88 -10.63
C PRO A 226 -17.82 28.95 -9.71
N VAL A 227 -17.56 28.57 -8.45
CA VAL A 227 -17.02 29.45 -7.40
C VAL A 227 -15.69 28.92 -6.88
N PHE A 228 -14.83 29.81 -6.39
CA PHE A 228 -13.55 29.48 -5.75
C PHE A 228 -13.59 29.67 -4.22
N GLY A 229 -14.70 30.12 -3.68
CA GLY A 229 -14.92 30.23 -2.23
C GLY A 229 -14.01 31.20 -1.49
N LYS A 230 -13.48 32.26 -2.14
CA LYS A 230 -12.58 33.25 -1.51
C LYS A 230 -13.11 33.81 -0.18
N ASN A 231 -14.42 34.02 -0.08
CA ASN A 231 -15.09 34.59 1.09
C ASN A 231 -15.76 33.51 1.97
N MET A 232 -15.50 32.22 1.71
CA MET A 232 -16.07 31.12 2.49
C MET A 232 -15.10 30.71 3.62
N PRO A 233 -15.49 30.89 4.90
CA PRO A 233 -14.67 30.50 6.04
C PRO A 233 -14.39 28.98 6.03
N GLU A 234 -15.31 28.17 5.52
CA GLU A 234 -15.20 26.73 5.42
C GLU A 234 -14.08 26.31 4.45
N VAL A 235 -13.90 27.03 3.34
CA VAL A 235 -12.79 26.79 2.40
C VAL A 235 -11.45 27.08 3.09
N ARG A 236 -11.37 28.17 3.85
CA ARG A 236 -10.17 28.53 4.62
C ARG A 236 -9.86 27.48 5.68
N GLU A 237 -10.88 26.95 6.34
CA GLU A 237 -10.75 25.87 7.33
C GLU A 237 -10.17 24.59 6.67
N VAL A 238 -10.74 24.15 5.54
CA VAL A 238 -10.24 22.99 4.78
C VAL A 238 -8.78 23.19 4.40
N LEU A 239 -8.39 24.34 3.85
CA LEU A 239 -7.00 24.63 3.47
C LEU A 239 -6.06 24.64 4.67
N ARG A 240 -6.49 25.22 5.81
CA ARG A 240 -5.71 25.23 7.05
C ARG A 240 -5.47 23.82 7.60
N LEU A 241 -6.47 22.94 7.51
CA LEU A 241 -6.36 21.55 7.95
C LEU A 241 -5.51 20.70 6.99
N MET A 242 -5.52 21.02 5.69
CA MET A 242 -4.69 20.33 4.68
C MET A 242 -3.19 20.61 4.85
N GLY A 243 -2.80 21.85 5.14
CA GLY A 243 -1.40 22.28 5.14
C GLY A 243 -0.44 21.36 5.90
N PRO A 244 -0.65 21.13 7.21
CA PRO A 244 0.24 20.24 7.99
C PRO A 244 0.29 18.80 7.47
N ARG A 245 -0.82 18.30 6.92
CA ARG A 245 -0.92 16.93 6.38
C ARG A 245 -0.16 16.76 5.07
N VAL A 246 -0.29 17.76 4.18
CA VAL A 246 0.47 17.80 2.91
C VAL A 246 1.96 17.77 3.22
N LEU A 247 2.44 18.53 4.20
CA LEU A 247 3.84 18.52 4.61
C LEU A 247 4.28 17.12 5.12
N GLY A 248 3.46 16.47 5.96
CA GLY A 248 3.75 15.11 6.44
C GLY A 248 3.88 14.09 5.31
N VAL A 249 2.95 14.10 4.35
CA VAL A 249 3.00 13.21 3.18
C VAL A 249 4.18 13.57 2.28
N ALA A 250 4.51 14.86 2.10
CA ALA A 250 5.64 15.29 1.29
C ALA A 250 6.96 14.71 1.77
N PHE A 251 7.23 14.67 3.08
CA PHE A 251 8.44 14.07 3.64
C PHE A 251 8.57 12.58 3.29
N VAL A 252 7.47 11.82 3.40
CA VAL A 252 7.46 10.40 3.01
C VAL A 252 7.75 10.23 1.53
N GLN A 253 7.13 11.05 0.68
CA GLN A 253 7.32 10.97 -0.76
C GLN A 253 8.73 11.38 -1.21
N LEU A 254 9.39 12.28 -0.50
CA LEU A 254 10.78 12.64 -0.76
C LEU A 254 11.72 11.42 -0.61
N ASN A 255 11.50 10.55 0.35
CA ASN A 255 12.32 9.34 0.49
C ASN A 255 12.20 8.42 -0.74
N PHE A 256 10.96 8.16 -1.20
CA PHE A 256 10.75 7.36 -2.41
C PHE A 256 11.37 8.01 -3.65
N LEU A 257 11.35 9.34 -3.73
CA LEU A 257 11.97 10.10 -4.80
C LEU A 257 13.49 9.92 -4.79
N VAL A 258 14.13 10.04 -3.63
CA VAL A 258 15.58 9.86 -3.48
C VAL A 258 16.01 8.43 -3.80
N ASN A 259 15.26 7.42 -3.37
CA ASN A 259 15.54 6.03 -3.73
C ASN A 259 15.44 5.80 -5.26
N ASN A 260 14.44 6.37 -5.91
CA ASN A 260 14.32 6.33 -7.38
C ASN A 260 15.48 7.04 -8.08
N ASN A 261 15.92 8.17 -7.53
CA ASN A 261 17.07 8.93 -8.01
C ASN A 261 18.36 8.09 -7.92
N ILE A 262 18.63 7.45 -6.77
CA ILE A 262 19.78 6.55 -6.61
C ILE A 262 19.67 5.36 -7.58
N ALA A 263 18.50 4.75 -7.68
CA ALA A 263 18.26 3.61 -8.56
C ALA A 263 18.48 3.94 -10.05
N SER A 264 18.30 5.21 -10.45
CA SER A 264 18.53 5.65 -11.84
C SER A 264 20.00 5.57 -12.27
N GLY A 265 20.94 5.61 -11.35
CA GLY A 265 22.37 5.43 -11.61
C GLY A 265 22.83 3.98 -11.66
N LEU A 266 21.93 3.02 -11.46
CA LEU A 266 22.19 1.59 -11.48
C LEU A 266 21.91 0.98 -12.85
N PRO A 267 22.31 -0.28 -13.11
CA PRO A 267 22.05 -0.94 -14.38
C PRO A 267 20.57 -0.89 -14.80
N PRO A 268 20.27 -0.87 -16.11
CA PRO A 268 18.92 -0.86 -16.64
C PRO A 268 18.06 -2.00 -16.03
N GLY A 269 16.79 -1.73 -15.77
CA GLY A 269 15.89 -2.66 -15.12
C GLY A 269 15.90 -2.60 -13.58
N SER A 270 16.81 -1.83 -12.97
CA SER A 270 16.92 -1.73 -11.50
C SER A 270 15.69 -1.07 -10.87
N ILE A 271 15.15 -0.01 -11.46
CA ILE A 271 13.97 0.69 -10.95
C ILE A 271 12.74 -0.23 -10.99
N SER A 272 12.53 -0.88 -12.12
CA SER A 272 11.40 -1.81 -12.31
C SER A 272 11.54 -3.05 -11.43
N ALA A 273 12.73 -3.62 -11.30
CA ALA A 273 12.97 -4.78 -10.44
C ALA A 273 12.68 -4.47 -8.95
N ILE A 274 13.15 -3.33 -8.45
CA ILE A 274 12.84 -2.83 -7.09
C ILE A 274 11.32 -2.67 -6.93
N GLY A 275 10.66 -2.03 -7.90
CA GLY A 275 9.23 -1.78 -7.85
C GLY A 275 8.38 -3.05 -7.80
N VAL A 276 8.69 -4.03 -8.65
CA VAL A 276 7.99 -5.33 -8.68
C VAL A 276 8.26 -6.12 -7.39
N ALA A 277 9.50 -6.16 -6.92
CA ALA A 277 9.88 -6.87 -5.70
C ALA A 277 9.19 -6.27 -4.46
N PHE A 278 9.18 -4.95 -4.33
CA PHE A 278 8.48 -4.26 -3.25
C PHE A 278 6.97 -4.52 -3.30
N GLY A 279 6.37 -4.47 -4.48
CA GLY A 279 4.95 -4.81 -4.68
C GLY A 279 4.60 -6.23 -4.25
N LEU A 280 5.47 -7.22 -4.52
CA LEU A 280 5.29 -8.60 -4.05
C LEU A 280 5.38 -8.73 -2.53
N MET A 281 6.33 -8.04 -1.89
CA MET A 281 6.43 -8.00 -0.43
C MET A 281 5.20 -7.36 0.22
N MET A 282 4.60 -6.34 -0.43
CA MET A 282 3.39 -5.66 0.07
C MET A 282 2.15 -6.57 0.12
N ILE A 283 2.09 -7.66 -0.67
CA ILE A 283 0.93 -8.56 -0.67
C ILE A 283 0.70 -9.17 0.72
N PRO A 284 1.64 -9.92 1.32
CA PRO A 284 1.47 -10.44 2.67
C PRO A 284 1.45 -9.35 3.73
N GLU A 285 2.14 -8.22 3.54
CA GLU A 285 2.11 -7.10 4.48
C GLU A 285 0.68 -6.54 4.62
N ILE A 286 0.01 -6.24 3.51
CA ILE A 286 -1.38 -5.75 3.50
C ILE A 286 -2.33 -6.79 4.09
N ALA A 287 -2.18 -8.05 3.69
CA ALA A 287 -3.06 -9.12 4.14
C ALA A 287 -2.95 -9.39 5.65
N ILE A 288 -1.76 -9.29 6.22
CA ILE A 288 -1.48 -9.62 7.62
C ILE A 288 -1.46 -8.34 8.46
N ALA A 289 -0.51 -7.44 8.19
CA ALA A 289 -0.21 -6.34 9.09
C ALA A 289 -1.24 -5.23 9.04
N GLN A 290 -1.59 -4.76 7.85
CA GLN A 290 -2.59 -3.68 7.72
C GLN A 290 -3.97 -4.13 8.20
N SER A 291 -4.37 -5.36 7.89
CA SER A 291 -5.67 -5.90 8.32
C SER A 291 -5.77 -5.97 9.84
N ILE A 292 -4.75 -6.49 10.51
CA ILE A 292 -4.69 -6.57 11.98
C ILE A 292 -4.64 -5.17 12.59
N SER A 293 -3.80 -4.29 12.05
CA SER A 293 -3.56 -2.95 12.59
C SER A 293 -4.79 -2.04 12.49
N ILE A 294 -5.52 -2.11 11.38
CA ILE A 294 -6.78 -1.36 11.19
C ILE A 294 -7.85 -1.86 12.18
N ALA A 295 -7.97 -3.19 12.36
CA ALA A 295 -8.92 -3.77 13.30
C ALA A 295 -8.57 -3.51 14.77
N ALA A 296 -7.28 -3.33 15.09
CA ALA A 296 -6.81 -3.08 16.45
C ALA A 296 -7.09 -1.63 16.92
N LEU A 297 -7.05 -0.65 16.03
CA LEU A 297 -7.14 0.78 16.37
C LEU A 297 -8.38 1.15 17.21
N PRO A 298 -9.62 0.73 16.88
CA PRO A 298 -10.79 1.03 17.71
C PRO A 298 -10.72 0.41 19.12
N THR A 299 -10.10 -0.76 19.24
CA THR A 299 -9.92 -1.44 20.53
C THR A 299 -8.92 -0.69 21.39
N PHE A 300 -7.76 -0.32 20.84
CA PHE A 300 -6.78 0.50 21.56
C PHE A 300 -7.37 1.84 21.98
N SER A 301 -8.08 2.53 21.10
CA SER A 301 -8.70 3.83 21.40
C SER A 301 -9.71 3.72 22.57
N ARG A 302 -10.55 2.67 22.58
CA ARG A 302 -11.49 2.43 23.69
C ARG A 302 -10.79 2.15 25.02
N GLN A 303 -9.68 1.41 24.99
CA GLN A 303 -8.90 1.09 26.19
C GLN A 303 -8.22 2.35 26.74
N VAL A 304 -7.68 3.21 25.85
CA VAL A 304 -7.08 4.51 26.25
C VAL A 304 -8.12 5.45 26.87
N VAL A 305 -9.27 5.64 26.21
CA VAL A 305 -10.35 6.52 26.71
C VAL A 305 -10.86 6.06 28.09
N LYS A 306 -10.88 4.73 28.34
CA LYS A 306 -11.27 4.18 29.64
C LYS A 306 -10.14 4.17 30.68
N GLY A 307 -8.97 4.71 30.38
CA GLY A 307 -7.79 4.71 31.25
C GLY A 307 -7.17 3.31 31.48
N ARG A 308 -7.57 2.29 30.69
CA ARG A 308 -7.17 0.89 30.87
C ARG A 308 -5.90 0.59 30.06
N LEU A 309 -4.78 1.24 30.43
CA LEU A 309 -3.52 1.09 29.71
C LEU A 309 -2.90 -0.31 29.85
N ASP A 310 -3.18 -1.02 30.96
CA ASP A 310 -2.74 -2.41 31.14
C ASP A 310 -3.40 -3.36 30.14
N ASP A 311 -4.70 -3.16 29.87
CA ASP A 311 -5.41 -3.93 28.85
C ASP A 311 -4.89 -3.61 27.44
N MET A 312 -4.55 -2.34 27.19
CA MET A 312 -3.92 -1.95 25.92
C MET A 312 -2.57 -2.62 25.74
N ARG A 313 -1.76 -2.70 26.80
CA ARG A 313 -0.47 -3.40 26.82
C ARG A 313 -0.64 -4.88 26.50
N ALA A 314 -1.59 -5.56 27.17
CA ALA A 314 -1.88 -6.97 26.96
C ALA A 314 -2.41 -7.24 25.52
N SER A 315 -3.29 -6.38 25.03
CA SER A 315 -3.83 -6.45 23.66
C SER A 315 -2.72 -6.25 22.62
N LEU A 316 -1.86 -5.24 22.80
CA LEU A 316 -0.73 -4.98 21.91
C LEU A 316 0.25 -6.16 21.88
N ALA A 317 0.59 -6.72 23.05
CA ALA A 317 1.48 -7.89 23.15
C ALA A 317 0.89 -9.12 22.45
N ALA A 318 -0.41 -9.36 22.59
CA ALA A 318 -1.09 -10.46 21.92
C ALA A 318 -1.08 -10.29 20.39
N LEU A 319 -1.35 -9.07 19.91
CA LEU A 319 -1.35 -8.78 18.48
C LEU A 319 0.05 -8.80 17.88
N LEU A 320 1.07 -8.27 18.59
CA LEU A 320 2.48 -8.40 18.18
C LEU A 320 2.89 -9.86 18.03
N ARG A 321 2.52 -10.70 19.00
CA ARG A 321 2.80 -12.12 18.94
C ARG A 321 2.13 -12.79 17.73
N GLY A 322 0.83 -12.57 17.53
CA GLY A 322 0.10 -13.10 16.37
C GLY A 322 0.67 -12.62 15.03
N LEU A 323 1.04 -11.33 14.97
CA LEU A 323 1.66 -10.73 13.80
C LEU A 323 3.01 -11.38 13.45
N LEU A 324 3.88 -11.61 14.44
CA LEU A 324 5.18 -12.28 14.24
C LEU A 324 5.00 -13.72 13.80
N LEU A 325 4.02 -14.45 14.37
CA LEU A 325 3.68 -15.81 13.97
C LEU A 325 3.19 -15.91 12.51
N LEU A 326 2.71 -14.83 11.91
CA LEU A 326 2.28 -14.81 10.51
C LEU A 326 3.33 -14.19 9.57
N SER A 327 3.97 -13.09 9.97
CA SER A 327 4.89 -12.36 9.10
C SER A 327 6.25 -13.05 8.94
N ILE A 328 6.77 -13.72 9.96
CA ILE A 328 8.06 -14.42 9.87
C ILE A 328 8.01 -15.59 8.89
N PRO A 329 7.02 -16.53 8.94
CA PRO A 329 6.94 -17.59 7.94
C PRO A 329 6.65 -17.05 6.55
N ALA A 330 5.84 -15.99 6.41
CA ALA A 330 5.62 -15.33 5.13
C ALA A 330 6.93 -14.76 4.55
N SER A 331 7.74 -14.10 5.38
CA SER A 331 9.08 -13.62 5.04
C SER A 331 9.98 -14.76 4.55
N LEU A 332 10.12 -15.82 5.33
CA LEU A 332 10.97 -16.98 4.99
C LEU A 332 10.45 -17.72 3.75
N GLY A 333 9.14 -17.86 3.61
CA GLY A 333 8.51 -18.43 2.41
C GLY A 333 8.84 -17.62 1.16
N LEU A 334 8.72 -16.28 1.22
CA LEU A 334 9.12 -15.41 0.12
C LEU A 334 10.61 -15.50 -0.19
N ILE A 335 11.48 -15.56 0.82
CA ILE A 335 12.94 -15.69 0.65
C ILE A 335 13.28 -16.98 -0.08
N VAL A 336 12.75 -18.11 0.36
CA VAL A 336 13.10 -19.43 -0.21
C VAL A 336 12.46 -19.64 -1.57
N LEU A 337 11.18 -19.30 -1.70
CA LEU A 337 10.41 -19.49 -2.93
C LEU A 337 10.50 -18.31 -3.91
N ARG A 338 11.34 -17.29 -3.67
CA ARG A 338 11.39 -16.06 -4.49
C ARG A 338 11.50 -16.32 -6.00
N ILE A 339 12.40 -17.22 -6.40
CA ILE A 339 12.61 -17.51 -7.82
C ILE A 339 11.39 -18.22 -8.43
N PRO A 340 10.92 -19.38 -7.91
CA PRO A 340 9.76 -20.05 -8.48
C PRO A 340 8.48 -19.21 -8.40
N LEU A 341 8.27 -18.41 -7.35
CA LEU A 341 7.10 -17.54 -7.26
C LEU A 341 7.12 -16.43 -8.33
N ILE A 342 8.26 -15.77 -8.50
CA ILE A 342 8.38 -14.72 -9.52
C ILE A 342 8.27 -15.33 -10.92
N ALA A 343 8.94 -16.44 -11.17
CA ALA A 343 8.86 -17.12 -12.46
C ALA A 343 7.43 -17.58 -12.77
N MET A 344 6.73 -18.15 -11.79
CA MET A 344 5.33 -18.57 -11.94
C MET A 344 4.40 -17.40 -12.26
N LEU A 345 4.60 -16.26 -11.61
CA LEU A 345 3.70 -15.08 -11.76
C LEU A 345 4.05 -14.24 -12.99
N TYR A 346 5.34 -14.04 -13.25
CA TYR A 346 5.80 -13.00 -14.17
C TYR A 346 6.63 -13.48 -15.36
N GLN A 347 7.33 -14.62 -15.29
CA GLN A 347 8.27 -15.05 -16.34
C GLN A 347 7.56 -15.49 -17.62
N ARG A 348 7.16 -14.50 -18.43
CA ARG A 348 6.50 -14.67 -19.73
C ARG A 348 6.73 -13.42 -20.59
N GLY A 349 6.71 -13.61 -21.92
CA GLY A 349 6.90 -12.52 -22.89
C GLY A 349 8.25 -11.85 -22.71
N SER A 350 8.26 -10.55 -22.52
CA SER A 350 9.49 -9.76 -22.32
C SER A 350 10.10 -9.90 -20.93
N PHE A 351 9.40 -10.50 -19.97
CA PHE A 351 9.94 -10.77 -18.63
C PHE A 351 10.66 -12.11 -18.62
N ASP A 352 11.93 -12.08 -18.87
CA ASP A 352 12.82 -13.23 -19.03
C ASP A 352 13.42 -13.77 -17.70
N SER A 353 14.36 -14.70 -17.80
CA SER A 353 15.09 -15.24 -16.64
C SER A 353 15.98 -14.20 -15.97
N HIS A 354 16.53 -13.25 -16.71
CA HIS A 354 17.32 -12.13 -16.16
C HIS A 354 16.44 -11.21 -15.32
N SER A 355 15.27 -10.84 -15.83
CA SER A 355 14.25 -10.08 -15.09
C SER A 355 13.84 -10.82 -13.80
N THR A 356 13.63 -12.14 -13.89
CA THR A 356 13.35 -12.99 -12.72
C THR A 356 14.47 -12.91 -11.68
N ALA A 357 15.73 -13.00 -12.10
CA ALA A 357 16.88 -12.94 -11.20
C ALA A 357 17.00 -11.57 -10.53
N MET A 358 16.81 -10.47 -11.27
CA MET A 358 16.84 -9.10 -10.75
C MET A 358 15.78 -8.89 -9.67
N VAL A 359 14.54 -9.27 -9.98
CA VAL A 359 13.42 -9.12 -9.03
C VAL A 359 13.60 -10.02 -7.81
N ALA A 360 14.05 -11.26 -8.01
CA ALA A 360 14.30 -12.20 -6.93
C ALA A 360 15.43 -11.75 -5.99
N TRP A 361 16.44 -11.08 -6.53
CA TRP A 361 17.52 -10.49 -5.74
C TRP A 361 17.02 -9.36 -4.84
N ALA A 362 16.22 -8.44 -5.36
CA ALA A 362 15.61 -7.37 -4.56
C ALA A 362 14.61 -7.94 -3.54
N LEU A 363 13.78 -8.92 -3.94
CA LEU A 363 12.79 -9.54 -3.06
C LEU A 363 13.43 -10.26 -1.87
N LEU A 364 14.60 -10.86 -2.04
CA LEU A 364 15.35 -11.48 -0.94
C LEU A 364 15.51 -10.52 0.26
N PHE A 365 15.94 -9.29 -0.03
CA PHE A 365 16.19 -8.29 1.01
C PHE A 365 14.91 -7.63 1.50
N TYR A 366 13.97 -7.30 0.62
CA TYR A 366 12.68 -6.76 1.04
C TYR A 366 11.89 -7.74 1.91
N ALA A 367 11.84 -9.01 1.53
CA ALA A 367 11.16 -10.03 2.30
C ALA A 367 11.77 -10.21 3.69
N ALA A 368 13.09 -10.06 3.86
CA ALA A 368 13.71 -10.03 5.17
C ALA A 368 13.12 -8.91 6.06
N GLY A 369 12.80 -7.75 5.49
CA GLY A 369 12.20 -6.61 6.20
C GLY A 369 10.71 -6.74 6.55
N LEU A 370 9.99 -7.71 5.99
CA LEU A 370 8.53 -7.86 6.11
C LEU A 370 8.03 -7.85 7.56
N ALA A 371 8.71 -8.58 8.45
CA ALA A 371 8.33 -8.60 9.87
C ALA A 371 8.51 -7.22 10.53
N GLY A 372 9.56 -6.48 10.16
CA GLY A 372 9.79 -5.10 10.60
C GLY A 372 8.67 -4.17 10.15
N HIS A 373 8.33 -4.16 8.85
CA HIS A 373 7.21 -3.39 8.30
C HIS A 373 5.90 -3.70 9.01
N SER A 374 5.64 -4.99 9.24
CA SER A 374 4.43 -5.44 9.92
C SER A 374 4.31 -4.90 11.35
N VAL A 375 5.40 -4.94 12.12
CA VAL A 375 5.42 -4.43 13.50
C VAL A 375 5.30 -2.91 13.53
N VAL A 376 5.99 -2.19 12.64
CA VAL A 376 5.91 -0.72 12.53
C VAL A 376 4.46 -0.29 12.28
N GLU A 377 3.74 -0.96 11.38
CA GLU A 377 2.34 -0.65 11.07
C GLU A 377 1.44 -0.78 12.32
N LEU A 378 1.57 -1.89 13.08
CA LEU A 378 0.76 -2.12 14.28
C LEU A 378 1.11 -1.13 15.41
N VAL A 379 2.40 -0.90 15.66
CA VAL A 379 2.85 -0.01 16.74
C VAL A 379 2.49 1.43 16.44
N SER A 380 2.54 1.87 15.19
CA SER A 380 2.09 3.20 14.76
C SER A 380 0.60 3.42 15.09
N ARG A 381 -0.27 2.40 14.87
CA ARG A 381 -1.68 2.48 15.27
C ARG A 381 -1.84 2.60 16.79
N ALA A 382 -1.00 1.92 17.58
CA ALA A 382 -1.02 2.05 19.03
C ALA A 382 -0.64 3.48 19.49
N PHE A 383 0.35 4.13 18.83
CA PHE A 383 0.65 5.55 19.06
C PHE A 383 -0.54 6.46 18.69
N TYR A 384 -1.19 6.22 17.57
CA TYR A 384 -2.37 7.01 17.14
C TYR A 384 -3.52 6.90 18.15
N ALA A 385 -3.74 5.72 18.73
CA ALA A 385 -4.71 5.53 19.79
C ALA A 385 -4.37 6.32 21.06
N LEU A 386 -3.08 6.53 21.35
CA LEU A 386 -2.58 7.40 22.43
C LEU A 386 -2.57 8.89 22.06
N HIS A 387 -3.19 9.28 20.95
CA HIS A 387 -3.19 10.65 20.39
C HIS A 387 -1.77 11.19 20.07
N ASP A 388 -0.79 10.32 19.90
CA ASP A 388 0.58 10.67 19.54
C ASP A 388 0.89 10.30 18.08
N THR A 389 0.58 11.21 17.17
CA THR A 389 0.96 11.06 15.76
C THR A 389 2.38 11.57 15.47
N ARG A 390 2.96 12.36 16.38
CA ARG A 390 4.26 13.00 16.18
C ARG A 390 5.41 12.01 16.28
N THR A 391 5.36 11.13 17.27
CA THR A 391 6.44 10.16 17.51
C THR A 391 6.70 9.24 16.31
N PRO A 392 5.69 8.51 15.74
CA PRO A 392 5.94 7.68 14.56
C PRO A 392 6.42 8.48 13.35
N VAL A 393 5.85 9.68 13.11
CA VAL A 393 6.28 10.52 11.99
C VAL A 393 7.74 10.97 12.15
N PHE A 394 8.13 11.44 13.34
CA PHE A 394 9.50 11.88 13.58
C PHE A 394 10.51 10.73 13.44
N VAL A 395 10.23 9.58 14.05
CA VAL A 395 11.07 8.38 13.94
C VAL A 395 11.15 7.93 12.49
N GLY A 396 10.03 7.89 11.77
CA GLY A 396 9.98 7.55 10.35
C GLY A 396 10.86 8.47 9.50
N VAL A 397 10.79 9.81 9.70
CA VAL A 397 11.63 10.78 8.97
C VAL A 397 13.13 10.53 9.24
N VAL A 398 13.52 10.28 10.49
CA VAL A 398 14.92 9.99 10.84
C VAL A 398 15.37 8.68 10.17
N MET A 399 14.56 7.62 10.23
CA MET A 399 14.89 6.33 9.64
C MET A 399 14.88 6.37 8.10
N MET A 400 14.00 7.16 7.50
CA MET A 400 14.03 7.43 6.06
C MET A 400 15.30 8.18 5.63
N SER A 401 15.76 9.14 6.41
CA SER A 401 17.01 9.82 6.14
C SER A 401 18.21 8.87 6.24
N LEU A 402 18.19 7.99 7.25
CA LEU A 402 19.18 6.93 7.39
C LEU A 402 19.13 5.94 6.22
N ASN A 403 17.93 5.58 5.76
CA ASN A 403 17.74 4.72 4.57
C ASN A 403 18.48 5.27 3.35
N VAL A 404 18.44 6.58 3.10
CA VAL A 404 19.17 7.20 1.98
C VAL A 404 20.68 6.95 2.10
N GLY A 405 21.26 7.19 3.26
CA GLY A 405 22.69 6.95 3.52
C GLY A 405 23.05 5.47 3.35
N LEU A 406 22.23 4.57 3.90
CA LEU A 406 22.42 3.13 3.76
C LEU A 406 22.26 2.66 2.31
N SER A 407 21.32 3.24 1.55
CA SER A 407 21.11 2.92 0.12
C SER A 407 22.36 3.23 -0.71
N LEU A 408 22.99 4.38 -0.49
CA LEU A 408 24.25 4.74 -1.14
C LEU A 408 25.40 3.81 -0.71
N ALA A 409 25.51 3.52 0.58
CA ALA A 409 26.57 2.66 1.12
C ALA A 409 26.43 1.23 0.59
N PHE A 410 25.25 0.62 0.68
CA PHE A 410 25.05 -0.77 0.26
C PHE A 410 25.04 -0.95 -1.26
N SER A 411 24.52 0.00 -2.05
CA SER A 411 24.62 -0.08 -3.50
C SER A 411 26.08 -0.05 -3.96
N THR A 412 26.89 0.82 -3.36
CA THR A 412 28.35 0.89 -3.63
C THR A 412 29.07 -0.38 -3.18
N LEU A 413 28.75 -0.90 -1.99
CA LEU A 413 29.34 -2.13 -1.46
C LEU A 413 29.01 -3.32 -2.37
N PHE A 414 27.74 -3.45 -2.80
CA PHE A 414 27.31 -4.55 -3.69
C PHE A 414 27.98 -4.46 -5.06
N THR A 415 28.13 -3.25 -5.61
CA THR A 415 28.88 -3.03 -6.84
C THR A 415 30.33 -3.50 -6.70
N ARG A 416 31.02 -3.14 -5.59
CA ARG A 416 32.40 -3.59 -5.33
C ARG A 416 32.50 -5.10 -5.12
N ALA A 417 31.46 -5.73 -4.57
CA ALA A 417 31.40 -7.18 -4.37
C ALA A 417 31.03 -7.95 -5.65
N GLY A 418 30.75 -7.26 -6.77
CA GLY A 418 30.27 -7.90 -8.02
C GLY A 418 28.80 -8.37 -7.95
N TRP A 419 28.04 -7.89 -6.97
CA TRP A 419 26.61 -8.18 -6.81
C TRP A 419 25.77 -7.12 -7.50
N MET A 420 24.50 -7.47 -7.78
CA MET A 420 23.54 -6.51 -8.35
C MET A 420 23.24 -5.39 -7.35
N PRO A 421 23.60 -4.12 -7.64
CA PRO A 421 23.59 -3.04 -6.65
C PRO A 421 22.19 -2.63 -6.18
N HIS A 422 21.15 -2.86 -6.97
CA HIS A 422 19.76 -2.56 -6.59
C HIS A 422 19.27 -3.38 -5.36
N GLY A 423 19.84 -4.56 -5.11
CA GLY A 423 19.61 -5.31 -3.86
C GLY A 423 20.07 -4.55 -2.62
N GLY A 424 21.08 -3.68 -2.74
CA GLY A 424 21.55 -2.81 -1.66
C GLY A 424 20.50 -1.80 -1.21
N LEU A 425 19.69 -1.25 -2.13
CA LEU A 425 18.58 -0.37 -1.80
C LEU A 425 17.48 -1.11 -1.04
N ALA A 426 17.18 -2.34 -1.45
CA ALA A 426 16.20 -3.19 -0.74
C ALA A 426 16.67 -3.56 0.67
N LEU A 427 17.97 -3.88 0.83
CA LEU A 427 18.58 -4.14 2.14
C LEU A 427 18.55 -2.91 3.04
N ALA A 428 18.89 -1.73 2.49
CA ALA A 428 18.84 -0.46 3.21
C ALA A 428 17.44 -0.16 3.75
N ASN A 429 16.41 -0.36 2.92
CA ASN A 429 15.01 -0.20 3.32
C ASN A 429 14.65 -1.13 4.48
N SER A 430 14.96 -2.41 4.38
CA SER A 430 14.67 -3.40 5.42
C SER A 430 15.39 -3.10 6.72
N LEU A 431 16.66 -2.70 6.67
CA LEU A 431 17.45 -2.35 7.86
C LEU A 431 16.91 -1.08 8.52
N ALA A 432 16.61 -0.04 7.75
CA ALA A 432 16.01 1.19 8.26
C ALA A 432 14.66 0.91 8.95
N THR A 433 13.83 0.06 8.36
CA THR A 433 12.54 -0.35 8.94
C THR A 433 12.72 -1.17 10.22
N PHE A 434 13.72 -2.06 10.30
CA PHE A 434 14.02 -2.75 11.56
C PHE A 434 14.47 -1.78 12.66
N LEU A 435 15.31 -0.79 12.32
CA LEU A 435 15.70 0.23 13.28
C LEU A 435 14.50 1.08 13.72
N GLU A 436 13.62 1.46 12.80
CA GLU A 436 12.34 2.13 13.11
C GLU A 436 11.51 1.30 14.08
N MET A 437 11.32 0.02 13.80
CA MET A 437 10.61 -0.93 14.65
C MET A 437 11.21 -0.94 16.07
N PHE A 438 12.50 -1.09 16.21
CA PHE A 438 13.16 -1.12 17.52
C PHE A 438 12.98 0.17 18.30
N VAL A 439 13.16 1.32 17.64
CA VAL A 439 12.99 2.64 18.29
C VAL A 439 11.55 2.83 18.74
N LEU A 440 10.57 2.55 17.88
CA LEU A 440 9.14 2.66 18.22
C LEU A 440 8.74 1.70 19.35
N LEU A 441 9.24 0.46 19.35
CA LEU A 441 8.98 -0.50 20.44
C LEU A 441 9.60 -0.04 21.77
N ILE A 442 10.81 0.53 21.76
CA ILE A 442 11.45 1.08 22.97
C ILE A 442 10.62 2.22 23.54
N ILE A 443 10.19 3.17 22.69
CA ILE A 443 9.38 4.31 23.12
C ILE A 443 8.03 3.81 23.65
N MET A 444 7.36 2.89 22.93
CA MET A 444 6.07 2.31 23.35
C MET A 444 6.19 1.57 24.69
N ARG A 445 7.26 0.79 24.86
CA ARG A 445 7.56 0.12 26.13
C ARG A 445 7.67 1.08 27.29
N ARG A 446 8.30 2.24 27.10
CA ARG A 446 8.40 3.29 28.14
C ARG A 446 7.02 3.89 28.42
N ARG A 447 6.22 4.14 27.40
CA ARG A 447 4.87 4.73 27.53
C ARG A 447 3.87 3.84 28.27
N LEU A 448 3.87 2.55 27.96
CA LEU A 448 2.98 1.56 28.55
C LEU A 448 3.56 0.90 29.80
N LYS A 449 4.73 1.34 30.30
CA LYS A 449 5.45 0.75 31.44
C LYS A 449 5.71 -0.76 31.27
N GLY A 450 5.92 -1.21 30.03
CA GLY A 450 6.16 -2.59 29.66
C GLY A 450 5.44 -2.97 28.35
N LEU A 451 5.74 -4.15 27.80
CA LEU A 451 5.11 -4.72 26.59
C LEU A 451 4.83 -6.23 26.74
N GLU A 452 4.74 -6.74 27.95
CA GLU A 452 4.64 -8.20 28.20
C GLU A 452 5.71 -8.97 27.39
N GLY A 453 6.96 -8.56 27.53
CA GLY A 453 8.07 -9.03 26.69
C GLY A 453 8.21 -10.54 26.63
N GLY A 454 7.94 -11.28 27.72
CA GLY A 454 7.98 -12.74 27.73
C GLY A 454 6.99 -13.38 26.74
N ARG A 455 5.79 -12.80 26.59
CA ARG A 455 4.77 -13.27 25.66
C ARG A 455 5.16 -13.02 24.21
N VAL A 456 5.66 -11.82 23.91
CA VAL A 456 6.14 -11.45 22.57
C VAL A 456 7.37 -12.27 22.20
N TRP A 457 8.32 -12.44 23.14
CA TRP A 457 9.56 -13.19 22.94
C TRP A 457 9.30 -14.67 22.67
N SER A 458 8.39 -15.29 23.45
CA SER A 458 8.02 -16.68 23.20
C SER A 458 7.39 -16.86 21.80
N GLY A 459 6.55 -15.93 21.37
CA GLY A 459 5.99 -15.92 20.01
C GLY A 459 7.05 -15.79 18.93
N LEU A 460 8.02 -14.88 19.13
CA LEU A 460 9.16 -14.69 18.24
C LEU A 460 9.96 -16.00 18.05
N TRP A 461 10.35 -16.65 19.14
CA TRP A 461 11.09 -17.90 19.07
C TRP A 461 10.29 -19.04 18.42
N GLN A 462 9.00 -19.16 18.76
CA GLN A 462 8.13 -20.14 18.13
C GLN A 462 8.02 -19.89 16.61
N ALA A 463 7.87 -18.64 16.20
CA ALA A 463 7.84 -18.27 14.77
C ALA A 463 9.16 -18.53 14.05
N LEU A 464 10.30 -18.22 14.70
CA LEU A 464 11.64 -18.45 14.13
C LEU A 464 11.95 -19.94 13.99
N ILE A 465 11.67 -20.75 15.01
CA ILE A 465 11.91 -22.21 14.97
C ILE A 465 11.01 -22.84 13.91
N SER A 466 9.68 -22.59 13.97
CA SER A 466 8.74 -23.16 13.01
C SER A 466 8.99 -22.67 11.58
N GLY A 467 9.30 -21.38 11.43
CA GLY A 467 9.66 -20.79 10.14
C GLY A 467 11.00 -21.32 9.61
N GLY A 468 11.99 -21.54 10.48
CA GLY A 468 13.29 -22.11 10.11
C GLY A 468 13.15 -23.57 9.62
N VAL A 469 12.37 -24.39 10.32
CA VAL A 469 12.06 -25.77 9.86
C VAL A 469 11.32 -25.74 8.53
N MET A 470 10.29 -24.89 8.41
CA MET A 470 9.57 -24.67 7.15
C MET A 470 10.54 -24.26 6.02
N GLY A 471 11.42 -23.29 6.29
CA GLY A 471 12.38 -22.79 5.31
C GLY A 471 13.37 -23.88 4.85
N ALA A 472 13.84 -24.73 5.77
CA ALA A 472 14.72 -25.85 5.46
C ALA A 472 14.00 -26.90 4.57
N VAL A 473 12.75 -27.25 4.91
CA VAL A 473 11.94 -28.17 4.08
C VAL A 473 11.67 -27.56 2.71
N LEU A 474 11.32 -26.28 2.63
CA LEU A 474 11.10 -25.60 1.35
C LEU A 474 12.38 -25.53 0.51
N TRP A 475 13.52 -25.29 1.11
CA TRP A 475 14.80 -25.31 0.42
C TRP A 475 15.11 -26.70 -0.16
N GLY A 476 14.88 -27.77 0.63
CA GLY A 476 14.96 -29.14 0.16
C GLY A 476 14.00 -29.43 -1.00
N TRP A 477 12.73 -28.99 -0.86
CA TRP A 477 11.72 -29.11 -1.92
C TRP A 477 12.17 -28.47 -3.24
N VAL A 478 12.62 -27.22 -3.20
CA VAL A 478 13.09 -26.51 -4.40
C VAL A 478 14.29 -27.23 -5.05
N ARG A 479 15.20 -27.78 -4.23
CA ARG A 479 16.35 -28.54 -4.73
C ARG A 479 15.94 -29.87 -5.38
N LEU A 480 15.07 -30.62 -4.74
CA LEU A 480 14.62 -31.94 -5.22
C LEU A 480 13.72 -31.82 -6.46
N THR A 481 13.00 -30.72 -6.61
CA THR A 481 12.07 -30.51 -7.73
C THR A 481 12.61 -29.55 -8.79
N ALA A 482 13.92 -29.27 -8.80
CA ALA A 482 14.54 -28.29 -9.71
C ALA A 482 14.28 -28.54 -11.20
N SER A 483 14.06 -29.81 -11.61
CA SER A 483 13.70 -30.22 -12.98
C SER A 483 12.19 -30.18 -13.27
N ALA A 484 11.34 -29.95 -12.26
CA ALA A 484 9.90 -29.93 -12.44
C ALA A 484 9.42 -28.59 -13.01
N SER A 485 8.14 -28.53 -13.38
CA SER A 485 7.53 -27.26 -13.82
C SER A 485 7.53 -26.21 -12.71
N VAL A 486 7.72 -24.95 -13.08
CA VAL A 486 7.76 -23.82 -12.14
C VAL A 486 6.46 -23.73 -11.31
N TRP A 487 5.34 -24.10 -11.91
CA TRP A 487 4.04 -24.15 -11.21
C TRP A 487 4.02 -25.20 -10.11
N TRP A 488 4.59 -26.39 -10.37
CA TRP A 488 4.70 -27.45 -9.37
C TRP A 488 5.62 -27.05 -8.22
N ILE A 489 6.75 -26.42 -8.54
CA ILE A 489 7.70 -25.94 -7.53
C ILE A 489 7.06 -24.86 -6.67
N GLY A 490 6.41 -23.87 -7.30
CA GLY A 490 5.83 -22.70 -6.62
C GLY A 490 4.59 -23.07 -5.77
N LEU A 491 3.56 -23.65 -6.39
CA LEU A 491 2.32 -24.00 -5.69
C LEU A 491 2.53 -25.15 -4.69
N GLY A 492 3.29 -26.19 -5.09
CA GLY A 492 3.65 -27.27 -4.18
C GLY A 492 4.44 -26.77 -2.98
N GLY A 493 5.40 -25.87 -3.21
CA GLY A 493 6.15 -25.22 -2.14
C GLY A 493 5.25 -24.42 -1.20
N LEU A 494 4.29 -23.65 -1.71
CA LEU A 494 3.33 -22.92 -0.88
C LEU A 494 2.51 -23.85 0.01
N VAL A 495 1.96 -24.94 -0.56
CA VAL A 495 1.15 -25.92 0.19
C VAL A 495 2.00 -26.62 1.25
N ILE A 496 3.19 -27.12 0.86
CA ILE A 496 4.12 -27.80 1.78
C ILE A 496 4.55 -26.82 2.90
N GLY A 497 4.89 -25.59 2.56
CA GLY A 497 5.27 -24.57 3.54
C GLY A 497 4.18 -24.34 4.59
N ILE A 498 2.94 -24.14 4.15
CA ILE A 498 1.79 -23.95 5.06
C ILE A 498 1.60 -25.18 5.95
N LEU A 499 1.62 -26.39 5.38
CA LEU A 499 1.41 -27.63 6.14
C LEU A 499 2.51 -27.85 7.17
N VAL A 500 3.78 -27.72 6.78
CA VAL A 500 4.92 -27.89 7.70
C VAL A 500 4.87 -26.85 8.81
N TYR A 501 4.57 -25.60 8.48
CA TYR A 501 4.44 -24.53 9.48
C TYR A 501 3.35 -24.82 10.49
N ILE A 502 2.15 -25.21 10.03
CA ILE A 502 1.03 -25.57 10.92
C ILE A 502 1.40 -26.76 11.82
N ILE A 503 2.05 -27.79 11.28
CA ILE A 503 2.51 -28.96 12.05
C ILE A 503 3.49 -28.52 13.15
N CYS A 504 4.46 -27.66 12.82
CA CYS A 504 5.41 -27.13 13.82
C CYS A 504 4.70 -26.33 14.93
N LEU A 505 3.71 -25.49 14.59
CA LEU A 505 2.92 -24.75 15.57
C LEU A 505 2.10 -25.69 16.48
N MET A 506 1.58 -26.81 15.94
CA MET A 506 0.89 -27.83 16.73
C MET A 506 1.84 -28.53 17.71
N VAL A 507 3.03 -28.92 17.25
CA VAL A 507 4.07 -29.54 18.08
C VAL A 507 4.52 -28.60 19.20
N LEU A 508 4.71 -27.32 18.89
CA LEU A 508 5.06 -26.28 19.88
C LEU A 508 3.87 -25.81 20.73
N ARG A 509 2.69 -26.41 20.54
CA ARG A 509 1.45 -26.13 21.29
C ARG A 509 1.09 -24.65 21.34
N VAL A 510 1.23 -23.96 20.21
CA VAL A 510 0.94 -22.51 20.10
C VAL A 510 -0.56 -22.26 20.32
N PRO A 511 -0.95 -21.47 21.34
CA PRO A 511 -2.36 -21.32 21.74
C PRO A 511 -3.21 -20.61 20.68
N GLU A 512 -2.63 -19.73 19.88
CA GLU A 512 -3.30 -19.00 18.81
C GLU A 512 -3.87 -19.93 17.73
N LEU A 513 -3.25 -21.08 17.50
CA LEU A 513 -3.75 -22.07 16.54
C LEU A 513 -5.08 -22.69 16.99
N LYS A 514 -5.24 -22.97 18.30
CA LYS A 514 -6.51 -23.46 18.84
C LYS A 514 -7.63 -22.44 18.69
N LEU A 515 -7.32 -21.17 18.93
CA LEU A 515 -8.28 -20.07 18.79
C LEU A 515 -8.71 -19.90 17.32
N ALA A 516 -7.75 -19.92 16.38
CA ALA A 516 -8.02 -19.82 14.95
C ALA A 516 -8.90 -21.00 14.47
N TRP A 517 -8.60 -22.22 14.92
CA TRP A 517 -9.39 -23.41 14.61
C TRP A 517 -10.83 -23.29 15.12
N GLN A 518 -11.03 -22.91 16.39
CA GLN A 518 -12.35 -22.73 16.98
C GLN A 518 -13.17 -21.66 16.25
N THR A 519 -12.52 -20.55 15.89
CA THR A 519 -13.16 -19.45 15.14
C THR A 519 -13.52 -19.89 13.72
N GLY A 520 -12.64 -20.61 13.04
CA GLY A 520 -12.89 -21.15 11.69
C GLY A 520 -14.05 -22.16 11.67
N VAL A 521 -14.06 -23.11 12.60
CA VAL A 521 -15.15 -24.11 12.72
C VAL A 521 -16.48 -23.43 13.04
N SER A 522 -16.50 -22.44 13.94
CA SER A 522 -17.73 -21.69 14.28
C SER A 522 -18.23 -20.82 13.11
N ALA A 523 -17.35 -20.30 12.27
CA ALA A 523 -17.74 -19.59 11.07
C ALA A 523 -18.36 -20.51 10.00
N LEU A 524 -17.75 -21.69 9.80
CA LEU A 524 -18.27 -22.71 8.87
C LEU A 524 -19.60 -23.26 9.31
N SER A 525 -19.80 -23.52 10.62
CA SER A 525 -21.08 -23.99 11.16
C SER A 525 -22.22 -22.96 10.98
N ARG A 526 -21.91 -21.67 11.09
CA ARG A 526 -22.88 -20.58 10.81
C ARG A 526 -23.26 -20.48 9.34
N LEU A 527 -22.33 -20.75 8.42
CA LEU A 527 -22.59 -20.77 6.97
C LEU A 527 -23.37 -22.02 6.54
N GLY A 528 -23.14 -23.17 7.19
CA GLY A 528 -23.88 -24.43 6.96
C GLY A 528 -25.27 -24.45 7.59
N GLY A 529 -25.45 -23.81 8.77
CA GLY A 529 -26.74 -23.78 9.48
C GLY A 529 -27.80 -22.82 8.91
N GLY A 530 -27.40 -21.91 8.02
CA GLY A 530 -28.32 -20.97 7.37
C GLY A 530 -29.23 -21.57 6.29
N ARG A 531 -29.06 -22.83 5.92
CA ARG A 531 -29.87 -23.54 4.89
C ARG A 531 -30.96 -24.48 5.46
N ALA A 532 -30.92 -24.79 6.73
CA ALA A 532 -31.85 -25.78 7.31
C ALA A 532 -33.10 -25.17 8.00
N GLY A 533 -33.33 -23.88 7.92
CA GLY A 533 -34.44 -23.17 8.59
C GLY A 533 -35.47 -22.52 7.64
N LYS A 534 -35.57 -22.95 6.38
CA LYS A 534 -36.64 -22.55 5.45
C LYS A 534 -37.02 -23.76 4.59
N ALA A 535 -37.70 -24.70 5.20
CA ALA A 535 -38.52 -25.67 4.56
C ALA A 535 -39.91 -25.69 5.26
#